data_aa87094955519591eba0e3a5dd2df691
#
_entry.id   aa87094955519591eba0e3a5dd2df691
#
_cell.length_a   1.000
_cell.length_b   1.000
_cell.length_c   1.000
_cell.angle_alpha   90.00
_cell.angle_beta   90.00
_cell.angle_gamma   90.00
#
_symmetry.space_group_name_H-M   'P 1'
#
loop_
_entity.id
_entity.type
_entity.pdbx_description
1 polymer ?
#
loop_
_entity_poly.entity_id
_entity_poly.type
_entity_poly.pdbx_seq_one_letter_code
_entity_poly.pdbx_strand_id
1 'polypeptide(L)'
;MLDLGFVRDNIDVVKDALEKKGTSAPIDEFEEVDHKRRELIQEVEELKQERNQSSEKIGQLKREGKDEAAQEIIDRMQTVADEIKELDKQVKEYNQRLEEIMLQLPNIPQDNVPLGE
;
A
#
# COMPACT_ATOMS: atom_id res chain seq x y z
N MET A 1 0.28 -13.50 -17.00
CA MET A 1 0.80 -12.67 -15.89
C MET A 1 0.27 -13.20 -14.57
N LEU A 2 1.13 -13.29 -13.57
CA LEU A 2 0.71 -13.74 -12.26
C LEU A 2 -0.10 -12.67 -11.53
N ASP A 3 -1.08 -13.11 -10.76
CA ASP A 3 -1.85 -12.24 -9.88
C ASP A 3 -1.02 -11.85 -8.66
N LEU A 4 -1.15 -10.61 -8.19
CA LEU A 4 -0.43 -10.11 -7.03
C LEU A 4 -0.71 -10.95 -5.78
N GLY A 5 -1.98 -11.29 -5.54
CA GLY A 5 -2.35 -12.13 -4.41
C GLY A 5 -1.74 -13.52 -4.48
N PHE A 6 -1.69 -14.08 -5.68
CA PHE A 6 -1.06 -15.38 -5.90
C PHE A 6 0.42 -15.34 -5.52
N VAL A 7 1.16 -14.34 -6.00
CA VAL A 7 2.60 -14.21 -5.71
C VAL A 7 2.82 -14.05 -4.21
N ARG A 8 2.03 -13.21 -3.55
CA ARG A 8 2.16 -12.95 -2.13
C ARG A 8 1.90 -14.20 -1.28
N ASP A 9 0.85 -14.96 -1.64
CA ASP A 9 0.46 -16.15 -0.88
C ASP A 9 1.32 -17.38 -1.18
N ASN A 10 2.00 -17.38 -2.33
CA ASN A 10 2.79 -18.51 -2.78
C ASN A 10 4.24 -18.13 -3.07
N ILE A 11 4.79 -17.26 -2.25
CA ILE A 11 6.13 -16.70 -2.47
C ILE A 11 7.21 -17.78 -2.55
N ASP A 12 7.11 -18.81 -1.73
CA ASP A 12 8.08 -19.90 -1.72
C ASP A 12 8.05 -20.70 -3.02
N VAL A 13 6.85 -20.90 -3.57
CA VAL A 13 6.67 -21.61 -4.84
C VAL A 13 7.28 -20.77 -5.98
N VAL A 14 7.05 -19.46 -5.97
CA VAL A 14 7.60 -18.55 -6.98
C VAL A 14 9.12 -18.52 -6.88
N LYS A 15 9.69 -18.44 -5.67
CA LYS A 15 11.13 -18.45 -5.46
C LYS A 15 11.76 -19.73 -5.98
N ASP A 16 11.15 -20.87 -5.69
CA ASP A 16 11.64 -22.16 -6.13
C ASP A 16 11.66 -22.24 -7.66
N ALA A 17 10.60 -21.78 -8.30
CA ALA A 17 10.52 -21.76 -9.76
C ALA A 17 11.60 -20.87 -10.37
N LEU A 18 11.89 -19.73 -9.75
CA LEU A 18 12.93 -18.83 -10.22
C LEU A 18 14.32 -19.40 -10.02
N GLU A 19 14.57 -20.09 -8.92
CA GLU A 19 15.84 -20.74 -8.67
C GLU A 19 16.14 -21.80 -9.72
N LYS A 20 15.14 -22.59 -10.09
CA LYS A 20 15.27 -23.58 -11.13
C LYS A 20 15.61 -22.98 -12.48
N LYS A 21 15.21 -21.74 -12.71
CA LYS A 21 15.54 -21.00 -13.93
C LYS A 21 16.81 -20.16 -13.79
N GLY A 22 17.42 -20.15 -12.60
CA GLY A 22 18.61 -19.36 -12.33
C GLY A 22 18.37 -17.87 -12.18
N THR A 23 17.13 -17.49 -11.85
CA THR A 23 16.73 -16.08 -11.72
C THR A 23 15.98 -15.86 -10.41
N SER A 24 16.58 -15.17 -9.45
CA SER A 24 15.94 -14.90 -8.17
C SER A 24 15.76 -13.41 -7.88
N ALA A 25 16.53 -12.54 -8.52
CA ALA A 25 16.54 -11.10 -8.23
C ALA A 25 15.16 -10.43 -8.31
N PRO A 26 14.28 -10.71 -9.29
CA PRO A 26 12.97 -10.07 -9.33
C PRO A 26 12.08 -10.36 -8.12
N ILE A 27 12.21 -11.54 -7.52
CA ILE A 27 11.35 -11.89 -6.38
C ILE A 27 11.80 -11.17 -5.10
N ASP A 28 13.10 -10.97 -4.92
CA ASP A 28 13.62 -10.22 -3.79
C ASP A 28 13.15 -8.77 -3.87
N GLU A 29 13.22 -8.19 -5.07
CA GLU A 29 12.71 -6.85 -5.33
C GLU A 29 11.20 -6.76 -5.09
N PHE A 30 10.46 -7.80 -5.51
CA PHE A 30 9.02 -7.86 -5.25
C PHE A 30 8.71 -7.76 -3.76
N GLU A 31 9.39 -8.56 -2.95
CA GLU A 31 9.17 -8.55 -1.50
C GLU A 31 9.43 -7.18 -0.89
N GLU A 32 10.52 -6.54 -1.28
CA GLU A 32 10.90 -5.23 -0.77
C GLU A 32 9.89 -4.17 -1.17
N VAL A 33 9.51 -4.14 -2.45
CA VAL A 33 8.56 -3.16 -2.97
C VAL A 33 7.17 -3.37 -2.37
N ASP A 34 6.72 -4.61 -2.26
CA ASP A 34 5.42 -4.94 -1.67
C ASP A 34 5.35 -4.52 -0.21
N HIS A 35 6.42 -4.77 0.55
CA HIS A 35 6.50 -4.38 1.96
C HIS A 35 6.38 -2.87 2.11
N LYS A 36 7.14 -2.13 1.32
CA LYS A 36 7.15 -0.67 1.35
C LYS A 36 5.79 -0.10 0.98
N ARG A 37 5.18 -0.66 -0.06
CA ARG A 37 3.86 -0.27 -0.52
C ARG A 37 2.81 -0.44 0.58
N ARG A 38 2.86 -1.57 1.29
CA ARG A 38 1.90 -1.86 2.36
C ARG A 38 2.07 -0.93 3.55
N GLU A 39 3.31 -0.59 3.90
CA GLU A 39 3.58 0.41 4.93
C GLU A 39 2.98 1.76 4.57
N LEU A 40 3.17 2.20 3.32
CA LEU A 40 2.64 3.48 2.86
C LEU A 40 1.11 3.49 2.86
N ILE A 41 0.48 2.41 2.44
CA ILE A 41 -0.97 2.29 2.45
C ILE A 41 -1.50 2.40 3.89
N GLN A 42 -0.83 1.76 4.83
CA GLN A 42 -1.23 1.84 6.23
C GLN A 42 -1.14 3.27 6.76
N GLU A 43 -0.07 3.99 6.42
CA GLU A 43 0.08 5.39 6.80
C GLU A 43 -1.05 6.25 6.21
N VAL A 44 -1.39 6.03 4.95
CA VAL A 44 -2.50 6.75 4.30
C VAL A 44 -3.81 6.48 5.02
N GLU A 45 -4.08 5.24 5.39
CA GLU A 45 -5.32 4.89 6.08
C GLU A 45 -5.40 5.55 7.46
N GLU A 46 -4.29 5.59 8.18
CA GLU A 46 -4.23 6.26 9.48
C GLU A 46 -4.49 7.75 9.35
N LEU A 47 -3.90 8.40 8.34
CA LEU A 47 -4.12 9.82 8.09
C LEU A 47 -5.55 10.11 7.67
N LYS A 48 -6.16 9.24 6.87
CA LYS A 48 -7.57 9.39 6.47
C LYS A 48 -8.50 9.25 7.67
N GLN A 49 -8.18 8.35 8.60
CA GLN A 49 -8.94 8.17 9.82
C GLN A 49 -8.83 9.42 10.70
N GLU A 50 -7.64 9.97 10.87
CA GLU A 50 -7.42 11.22 11.57
C GLU A 50 -8.24 12.35 10.95
N ARG A 51 -8.22 12.44 9.61
CA ARG A 51 -9.00 13.45 8.90
C ARG A 51 -10.49 13.34 9.18
N ASN A 52 -11.03 12.12 9.18
CA ASN A 52 -12.46 11.89 9.43
C ASN A 52 -12.83 12.28 10.85
N GLN A 53 -12.02 11.89 11.83
CA GLN A 53 -12.23 12.24 13.24
C GLN A 53 -12.15 13.75 13.44
N SER A 54 -11.19 14.39 12.82
CA SER A 54 -11.00 15.83 12.90
C SER A 54 -12.16 16.61 12.27
N SER A 55 -12.72 16.09 11.18
CA SER A 55 -13.87 16.72 10.53
C SER A 55 -15.08 16.76 11.48
N GLU A 56 -15.32 15.67 12.20
CA GLU A 56 -16.39 15.61 13.20
C GLU A 56 -16.13 16.61 14.33
N LYS A 57 -14.89 16.67 14.80
CA LYS A 57 -14.51 17.58 15.87
C LYS A 57 -14.65 19.04 15.46
N ILE A 58 -14.27 19.36 14.22
CA ILE A 58 -14.45 20.72 13.68
C ILE A 58 -15.93 21.11 13.69
N GLY A 59 -16.79 20.22 13.23
CA GLY A 59 -18.23 20.47 13.23
C GLY A 59 -18.77 20.71 14.63
N GLN A 60 -18.33 19.92 15.60
CA GLN A 60 -18.74 20.07 17.00
C GLN A 60 -18.27 21.39 17.58
N LEU A 61 -16.99 21.74 17.36
CA LEU A 61 -16.43 23.00 17.87
C LEU A 61 -17.13 24.22 17.28
N LYS A 62 -17.46 24.20 16.01
CA LYS A 62 -18.20 25.29 15.38
C LYS A 62 -19.58 25.44 15.96
N ARG A 63 -20.28 24.35 16.27
CA ARG A 63 -21.59 24.38 16.92
C ARG A 63 -21.51 24.97 18.34
N GLU A 64 -20.38 24.76 19.01
CA GLU A 64 -20.14 25.29 20.34
C GLU A 64 -19.61 26.73 20.32
N GLY A 65 -19.39 27.31 19.15
CA GLY A 65 -18.85 28.65 19.00
C GLY A 65 -17.36 28.77 19.23
N LYS A 66 -16.64 27.65 19.22
CA LYS A 66 -15.18 27.60 19.44
C LYS A 66 -14.44 27.66 18.11
N ASP A 67 -14.57 28.78 17.42
CA ASP A 67 -14.03 28.93 16.05
C ASP A 67 -12.51 28.89 16.00
N GLU A 68 -11.83 29.44 17.01
CA GLU A 68 -10.35 29.42 17.03
C GLU A 68 -9.82 27.99 17.16
N ALA A 69 -10.41 27.19 18.04
CA ALA A 69 -10.03 25.79 18.21
C ALA A 69 -10.31 25.00 16.93
N ALA A 70 -11.45 25.29 16.29
CA ALA A 70 -11.78 24.65 15.00
C ALA A 70 -10.76 25.01 13.93
N GLN A 71 -10.31 26.27 13.90
CA GLN A 71 -9.35 26.72 12.91
C GLN A 71 -8.00 26.04 13.05
N GLU A 72 -7.55 25.78 14.27
CA GLU A 72 -6.30 25.03 14.50
C GLU A 72 -6.38 23.64 13.90
N ILE A 73 -7.51 22.97 14.05
CA ILE A 73 -7.72 21.64 13.49
C ILE A 73 -7.80 21.70 11.95
N ILE A 74 -8.47 22.71 11.42
CA ILE A 74 -8.55 22.92 9.97
C ILE A 74 -7.15 23.09 9.37
N ASP A 75 -6.29 23.88 10.02
CA ASP A 75 -4.93 24.10 9.57
C ASP A 75 -4.13 22.79 9.60
N ARG A 76 -4.29 21.99 10.66
CA ARG A 76 -3.68 20.65 10.74
C ARG A 76 -4.15 19.75 9.61
N MET A 77 -5.45 19.82 9.28
CA MET A 77 -6.04 18.98 8.24
C MET A 77 -5.52 19.33 6.85
N GLN A 78 -5.14 20.57 6.61
CA GLN A 78 -4.50 20.94 5.35
C GLN A 78 -3.15 20.24 5.20
N THR A 79 -2.37 20.18 6.27
CA THR A 79 -1.10 19.44 6.28
C THR A 79 -1.35 17.94 6.06
N VAL A 80 -2.34 17.38 6.74
CA VAL A 80 -2.70 15.96 6.57
C VAL A 80 -3.13 15.67 5.12
N ALA A 81 -3.91 16.56 4.52
CA ALA A 81 -4.33 16.38 3.12
C ALA A 81 -3.12 16.36 2.17
N ASP A 82 -2.15 17.22 2.40
CA ASP A 82 -0.92 17.26 1.59
C ASP A 82 -0.10 15.98 1.79
N GLU A 83 0.00 15.49 3.02
CA GLU A 83 0.69 14.24 3.33
C GLU A 83 0.02 13.06 2.63
N ILE A 84 -1.31 12.98 2.68
CA ILE A 84 -2.07 11.92 2.00
C ILE A 84 -1.78 11.95 0.50
N LYS A 85 -1.78 13.13 -0.09
CA LYS A 85 -1.53 13.31 -1.52
C LYS A 85 -0.14 12.80 -1.91
N GLU A 86 0.87 13.15 -1.13
CA GLU A 86 2.24 12.72 -1.37
C GLU A 86 2.39 11.21 -1.21
N LEU A 87 1.79 10.65 -0.17
CA LEU A 87 1.86 9.20 0.07
C LEU A 87 1.10 8.42 -1.00
N ASP A 88 -0.06 8.91 -1.46
CA ASP A 88 -0.80 8.29 -2.55
C ASP A 88 0.03 8.26 -3.83
N LYS A 89 0.78 9.32 -4.08
CA LYS A 89 1.69 9.39 -5.23
C LYS A 89 2.77 8.31 -5.13
N GLN A 90 3.36 8.15 -3.95
CA GLN A 90 4.37 7.13 -3.72
C GLN A 90 3.79 5.71 -3.87
N VAL A 91 2.59 5.48 -3.35
CA VAL A 91 1.90 4.19 -3.51
C VAL A 91 1.72 3.87 -4.99
N LYS A 92 1.33 4.86 -5.78
CA LYS A 92 1.15 4.71 -7.21
C LYS A 92 2.44 4.30 -7.91
N GLU A 93 3.56 4.91 -7.52
CA GLU A 93 4.88 4.57 -8.06
C GLU A 93 5.26 3.13 -7.72
N TYR A 94 5.03 2.71 -6.48
CA TYR A 94 5.29 1.33 -6.07
C TYR A 94 4.36 0.33 -6.77
N ASN A 95 3.10 0.69 -7.01
CA ASN A 95 2.19 -0.15 -7.79
C ASN A 95 2.71 -0.38 -9.20
N GLN A 96 3.21 0.66 -9.85
CA GLN A 96 3.80 0.54 -11.18
C GLN A 96 5.04 -0.36 -11.15
N ARG A 97 5.86 -0.21 -10.14
CA ARG A 97 7.04 -1.04 -9.97
C ARG A 97 6.68 -2.51 -9.80
N LEU A 98 5.64 -2.80 -8.99
CA LEU A 98 5.15 -4.18 -8.83
C LEU A 98 4.66 -4.78 -10.13
N GLU A 99 3.93 -4.00 -10.93
CA GLU A 99 3.49 -4.47 -12.24
C GLU A 99 4.67 -4.83 -13.13
N GLU A 100 5.70 -3.99 -13.18
CA GLU A 100 6.92 -4.27 -13.94
C GLU A 100 7.59 -5.54 -13.50
N ILE A 101 7.70 -5.75 -12.18
CA ILE A 101 8.31 -6.94 -11.62
C ILE A 101 7.49 -8.18 -11.97
N MET A 102 6.16 -8.10 -11.85
CA MET A 102 5.28 -9.22 -12.14
C MET A 102 5.35 -9.64 -13.61
N LEU A 103 5.59 -8.69 -14.51
CA LEU A 103 5.78 -9.00 -15.92
C LEU A 103 7.06 -9.79 -16.18
N GLN A 104 8.04 -9.70 -15.29
CA GLN A 104 9.31 -10.42 -15.39
C GLN A 104 9.25 -11.81 -14.76
N LEU A 105 8.21 -12.08 -13.96
CA LEU A 105 8.07 -13.38 -13.32
C LEU A 105 7.52 -14.44 -14.29
N PRO A 106 7.97 -15.70 -14.16
CA PRO A 106 7.45 -16.75 -15.02
C PRO A 106 6.03 -17.11 -14.64
N ASN A 107 5.25 -17.57 -15.61
CA ASN A 107 3.96 -18.16 -15.34
C ASN A 107 4.16 -19.53 -14.69
N ILE A 108 3.50 -19.74 -13.57
CA ILE A 108 3.57 -21.00 -12.85
C ILE A 108 2.23 -21.71 -12.99
N PRO A 109 2.21 -22.94 -13.59
CA PRO A 109 0.95 -23.68 -13.68
C PRO A 109 0.36 -23.95 -12.31
N GLN A 110 -0.96 -23.92 -12.20
CA GLN A 110 -1.64 -24.13 -10.94
C GLN A 110 -1.38 -25.53 -10.36
N ASP A 111 -1.06 -26.48 -11.21
CA ASP A 111 -0.70 -27.83 -10.78
C ASP A 111 0.53 -27.87 -9.88
N ASN A 112 1.39 -26.82 -9.98
CA ASN A 112 2.59 -26.71 -9.17
C ASN A 112 2.34 -25.95 -7.86
N VAL A 113 1.11 -25.50 -7.62
CA VAL A 113 0.76 -24.74 -6.43
C VAL A 113 0.11 -25.67 -5.43
N PRO A 114 0.54 -25.68 -4.15
CA PRO A 114 -0.10 -26.51 -3.14
C PRO A 114 -1.60 -26.22 -3.04
N LEU A 115 -2.38 -27.26 -2.96
CA LEU A 115 -3.82 -27.14 -2.78
C LEU A 115 -4.14 -27.32 -1.30
N GLY A 116 -5.26 -26.82 -0.87
CA GLY A 116 -5.72 -27.03 0.49
C GLY A 116 -5.46 -25.85 1.42
N GLU A 117 -4.95 -24.81 0.90
CA GLU A 117 -4.86 -23.52 1.61
C GLU A 117 -6.22 -22.84 1.71
#